data_4a32727913dd6b56ea0e941cc413a54d
#
_entry.id   4a32727913dd6b56ea0e941cc413a54d
#
_cell.length_a   1.000
_cell.length_b   1.000
_cell.length_c   1.000
_cell.angle_alpha   90.00
_cell.angle_beta   90.00
_cell.angle_gamma   90.00
#
_symmetry.space_group_name_H-M   'P 1'
#
loop_
_entity.id
_entity.type
_entity.pdbx_description
1 polymer ?
#
loop_
_entity_poly.entity_id
_entity_poly.type
_entity_poly.pdbx_seq_one_letter_code
_entity_poly.pdbx_strand_id
1 'polypeptide(L)'
;MPNKPSVNQLGSRRRSRRSFIRTGILGAASAWISKDILFAGTNRVVPPLSSLDQDWKQIRSQFILKRGMTYMNNASLGMPPLPVVKAVQNGYESISNEPLHGKHDLQATIKDKVIPDLADTFGADSDEIVLTRNASEALHIQALSFNLKRGDEVIITTQEHPAGLKPWMLRKKKEGVRVKQVFIPSPLTDQSDVLNRIESALTRRTKAISFCHVTRGGHLYPVKALAAMAKEKGLFTLVDGAQAIGQFPLNLHALGCDAYAVSLHKWVLAAAGTGF
;
A
#
# COMPACT_ATOMS: atom_id res chain seq x y z
N MET A 1 -47.62 10.01 -12.77
CA MET A 1 -46.41 9.24 -12.35
C MET A 1 -45.38 9.39 -13.43
N PRO A 2 -44.27 10.10 -13.25
CA PRO A 2 -43.22 10.17 -14.25
C PRO A 2 -42.13 9.10 -13.98
N ASN A 3 -41.65 8.53 -15.09
CA ASN A 3 -40.64 7.49 -15.23
C ASN A 3 -39.32 7.82 -14.51
N LYS A 4 -38.77 6.84 -13.82
CA LYS A 4 -37.38 6.83 -13.36
C LYS A 4 -36.46 6.52 -14.55
N PRO A 5 -35.33 7.24 -14.72
CA PRO A 5 -34.33 6.88 -15.71
C PRO A 5 -33.50 5.69 -15.24
N SER A 6 -33.19 4.81 -16.18
CA SER A 6 -32.37 3.62 -16.05
C SER A 6 -30.93 3.96 -15.65
N VAL A 7 -30.38 3.23 -14.70
CA VAL A 7 -28.96 3.27 -14.30
C VAL A 7 -28.11 2.75 -15.45
N ASN A 8 -27.38 3.65 -16.11
CA ASN A 8 -26.41 3.34 -17.12
C ASN A 8 -25.17 2.67 -16.48
N GLN A 9 -24.81 1.54 -17.04
CA GLN A 9 -23.60 0.77 -16.77
C GLN A 9 -22.35 1.64 -16.90
N LEU A 10 -21.75 2.01 -15.78
CA LEU A 10 -20.38 2.52 -15.74
C LEU A 10 -19.43 1.32 -15.93
N GLY A 11 -18.99 1.11 -17.16
CA GLY A 11 -17.95 0.14 -17.48
C GLY A 11 -16.67 0.46 -16.71
N SER A 12 -16.24 -0.45 -15.84
CA SER A 12 -14.98 -0.36 -15.12
C SER A 12 -13.81 -0.39 -16.12
N ARG A 13 -13.26 0.77 -16.46
CA ARG A 13 -12.01 0.87 -17.24
C ARG A 13 -10.88 0.37 -16.35
N ARG A 14 -10.40 -0.86 -16.57
CA ARG A 14 -9.17 -1.38 -15.96
C ARG A 14 -8.01 -0.44 -16.27
N ARG A 15 -7.55 0.30 -15.26
CA ARG A 15 -6.35 1.14 -15.40
C ARG A 15 -5.10 0.24 -15.39
N SER A 16 -4.20 0.42 -16.36
CA SER A 16 -2.94 -0.32 -16.44
C SER A 16 -1.89 0.26 -15.48
N ARG A 17 -0.78 -0.46 -15.22
CA ARG A 17 0.39 0.06 -14.48
C ARG A 17 0.85 1.43 -15.00
N ARG A 18 0.81 1.62 -16.33
CA ARG A 18 1.12 2.89 -16.99
C ARG A 18 0.15 3.99 -16.57
N SER A 19 -1.15 3.68 -16.46
CA SER A 19 -2.17 4.61 -15.99
C SER A 19 -1.97 4.99 -14.52
N PHE A 20 -1.55 4.03 -13.67
CA PHE A 20 -1.26 4.26 -12.26
C PHE A 20 -0.08 5.22 -12.07
N ILE A 21 1.06 4.93 -12.69
CA ILE A 21 2.25 5.80 -12.63
C ILE A 21 1.90 7.20 -13.17
N ARG A 22 1.11 7.30 -14.26
CA ARG A 22 0.61 8.57 -14.80
C ARG A 22 -0.26 9.33 -13.79
N THR A 23 -1.17 8.64 -13.09
CA THR A 23 -2.09 9.27 -12.13
C THR A 23 -1.37 9.63 -10.83
N GLY A 24 -0.51 8.75 -10.31
CA GLY A 24 0.24 8.99 -9.07
C GLY A 24 1.25 10.15 -9.20
N ILE A 25 1.97 10.23 -10.33
CA ILE A 25 2.90 11.34 -10.58
C ILE A 25 2.15 12.63 -10.95
N LEU A 26 1.08 12.55 -11.73
CA LEU A 26 0.22 13.70 -12.06
C LEU A 26 -0.59 14.17 -10.83
N GLY A 27 -1.03 13.25 -9.98
CA GLY A 27 -1.74 13.57 -8.75
C GLY A 27 -0.87 14.35 -7.75
N ALA A 28 0.37 13.94 -7.56
CA ALA A 28 1.33 14.66 -6.74
C ALA A 28 1.74 16.01 -7.35
N ALA A 29 1.80 16.11 -8.69
CA ALA A 29 2.19 17.34 -9.38
C ALA A 29 1.02 18.33 -9.57
N SER A 30 -0.22 17.85 -9.79
CA SER A 30 -1.36 18.73 -10.08
C SER A 30 -2.01 19.34 -8.83
N ALA A 31 -1.79 18.78 -7.64
CA ALA A 31 -2.29 19.36 -6.39
C ALA A 31 -1.63 20.70 -6.01
N TRP A 32 -0.54 21.07 -6.67
CA TRP A 32 0.28 22.24 -6.30
C TRP A 32 0.48 23.26 -7.43
N ILE A 33 -0.18 23.11 -8.56
CA ILE A 33 -0.13 24.12 -9.62
C ILE A 33 -1.31 25.08 -9.45
N SER A 34 -1.22 26.00 -8.49
CA SER A 34 -1.85 27.31 -8.64
C SER A 34 -1.08 28.07 -9.72
N LYS A 35 -1.79 28.83 -10.56
CA LYS A 35 -1.26 29.47 -11.80
C LYS A 35 -0.10 30.46 -11.61
N ASP A 36 0.36 30.73 -10.39
CA ASP A 36 1.23 31.84 -10.04
C ASP A 36 2.58 31.46 -9.40
N ILE A 37 2.95 30.17 -9.34
CA ILE A 37 4.30 29.82 -8.85
C ILE A 37 5.25 29.71 -10.06
N LEU A 38 5.82 30.83 -10.43
CA LEU A 38 6.99 30.93 -11.31
C LEU A 38 8.19 30.26 -10.64
N PHE A 39 8.61 29.13 -11.19
CA PHE A 39 9.83 28.43 -10.80
C PHE A 39 11.05 29.29 -11.10
N ALA A 40 11.61 29.96 -10.12
CA ALA A 40 12.97 30.52 -10.20
C ALA A 40 13.96 29.37 -9.90
N GLY A 41 14.69 28.93 -10.92
CA GLY A 41 15.84 28.05 -10.78
C GLY A 41 15.69 26.66 -11.38
N THR A 42 16.21 26.55 -12.62
CA THR A 42 16.35 25.38 -13.50
C THR A 42 15.06 24.90 -14.18
N ASN A 43 14.82 25.41 -15.39
CA ASN A 43 13.79 24.98 -16.35
C ASN A 43 14.02 23.55 -16.85
N ARG A 44 13.89 22.54 -15.99
CA ARG A 44 13.66 21.18 -16.46
C ARG A 44 12.16 20.94 -16.53
N VAL A 45 11.59 21.15 -17.69
CA VAL A 45 10.22 20.71 -18.01
C VAL A 45 10.18 19.20 -17.83
N VAL A 46 9.38 18.72 -16.89
CA VAL A 46 9.14 17.27 -16.77
C VAL A 46 8.25 16.88 -17.95
N PRO A 47 8.73 16.10 -18.92
CA PRO A 47 7.95 15.72 -20.06
C PRO A 47 6.77 14.83 -19.63
N PRO A 48 5.63 14.86 -20.33
CA PRO A 48 4.50 13.99 -20.03
C PRO A 48 4.92 12.52 -20.16
N LEU A 49 4.48 11.68 -19.24
CA LEU A 49 4.84 10.25 -19.16
C LEU A 49 4.54 9.47 -20.45
N SER A 50 3.60 9.94 -21.27
CA SER A 50 3.31 9.36 -22.58
C SER A 50 4.48 9.43 -23.57
N SER A 51 5.41 10.40 -23.40
CA SER A 51 6.61 10.55 -24.20
C SER A 51 7.82 9.78 -23.68
N LEU A 52 7.72 9.20 -22.47
CA LEU A 52 8.82 8.49 -21.80
C LEU A 52 8.85 6.99 -22.11
N ASP A 53 7.91 6.49 -22.91
CA ASP A 53 7.68 5.04 -23.11
C ASP A 53 8.87 4.29 -23.74
N GLN A 54 9.87 4.98 -24.27
CA GLN A 54 11.02 4.35 -24.93
C GLN A 54 12.39 4.97 -24.61
N ASP A 55 12.47 6.04 -23.81
CA ASP A 55 13.74 6.68 -23.48
C ASP A 55 14.16 6.47 -22.02
N TRP A 56 14.91 5.40 -21.77
CA TRP A 56 15.48 5.10 -20.46
C TRP A 56 16.39 6.21 -19.92
N LYS A 57 17.01 7.03 -20.75
CA LYS A 57 17.82 8.17 -20.30
C LYS A 57 16.93 9.25 -19.70
N GLN A 58 15.77 9.52 -20.31
CA GLN A 58 14.80 10.48 -19.79
C GLN A 58 14.20 9.96 -18.47
N ILE A 59 13.80 8.68 -18.41
CA ILE A 59 13.31 8.06 -17.17
C ILE A 59 14.38 8.17 -16.08
N ARG A 60 15.63 7.82 -16.39
CA ARG A 60 16.76 7.93 -15.45
C ARG A 60 16.97 9.34 -14.94
N SER A 61 16.78 10.37 -15.78
CA SER A 61 16.93 11.75 -15.40
C SER A 61 15.90 12.25 -14.37
N GLN A 62 14.79 11.50 -14.18
CA GLN A 62 13.79 11.79 -13.14
C GLN A 62 14.24 11.40 -11.72
N PHE A 63 15.38 10.75 -11.58
CA PHE A 63 15.87 10.26 -10.29
C PHE A 63 17.20 10.95 -9.91
N ILE A 64 17.29 11.42 -8.66
CA ILE A 64 18.48 12.06 -8.10
C ILE A 64 19.43 10.98 -7.55
N LEU A 65 19.98 10.16 -8.43
CA LEU A 65 20.96 9.15 -8.01
C LEU A 65 22.39 9.67 -8.19
N LYS A 66 23.26 9.31 -7.25
CA LYS A 66 24.70 9.54 -7.37
C LYS A 66 25.21 8.98 -8.71
N ARG A 67 26.09 9.74 -9.40
CA ARG A 67 26.71 9.28 -10.64
C ARG A 67 27.41 7.92 -10.42
N GLY A 68 27.21 7.00 -11.34
CA GLY A 68 27.78 5.64 -11.28
C GLY A 68 27.05 4.67 -10.35
N MET A 69 25.99 5.11 -9.63
CA MET A 69 25.18 4.21 -8.80
C MET A 69 24.12 3.50 -9.63
N THR A 70 24.04 2.18 -9.49
CA THR A 70 22.89 1.37 -9.91
C THR A 70 22.14 0.92 -8.65
N TYR A 71 20.92 1.42 -8.48
CA TYR A 71 20.09 1.10 -7.33
C TYR A 71 19.07 0.03 -7.69
N MET A 72 19.06 -1.09 -6.95
CA MET A 72 18.21 -2.26 -7.22
C MET A 72 17.45 -2.77 -5.98
N ASN A 73 17.32 -1.94 -4.93
CA ASN A 73 16.73 -2.36 -3.66
C ASN A 73 15.47 -1.57 -3.27
N ASN A 74 14.53 -1.45 -4.20
CA ASN A 74 13.22 -0.84 -3.90
C ASN A 74 12.43 -1.62 -2.84
N ALA A 75 12.74 -2.88 -2.63
CA ALA A 75 12.16 -3.69 -1.55
C ALA A 75 12.46 -3.12 -0.15
N SER A 76 13.60 -2.45 0.01
CA SER A 76 13.96 -1.75 1.25
C SER A 76 13.41 -0.33 1.26
N LEU A 77 13.76 0.46 0.25
CA LEU A 77 13.35 1.85 0.06
C LEU A 77 13.28 2.14 -1.44
N GLY A 78 12.16 2.64 -1.91
CA GLY A 78 12.01 3.11 -3.29
C GLY A 78 12.73 4.44 -3.49
N MET A 79 13.15 4.69 -4.72
CA MET A 79 13.71 5.98 -5.10
C MET A 79 12.59 6.94 -5.48
N PRO A 80 12.29 7.98 -4.69
CA PRO A 80 11.30 8.98 -5.11
C PRO A 80 11.81 9.75 -6.34
N PRO A 81 11.01 9.86 -7.41
CA PRO A 81 11.37 10.67 -8.56
C PRO A 81 11.30 12.16 -8.25
N LEU A 82 11.94 12.99 -9.06
CA LEU A 82 12.02 14.45 -8.90
C LEU A 82 10.67 15.12 -8.59
N PRO A 83 9.54 14.79 -9.26
CA PRO A 83 8.24 15.37 -8.92
C PRO A 83 7.83 15.12 -7.47
N VAL A 84 8.08 13.90 -6.95
CA VAL A 84 7.78 13.55 -5.55
C VAL A 84 8.66 14.35 -4.59
N VAL A 85 9.96 14.44 -4.86
CA VAL A 85 10.91 15.24 -4.05
C VAL A 85 10.49 16.71 -3.99
N LYS A 86 10.15 17.30 -5.15
CA LYS A 86 9.67 18.67 -5.23
C LYS A 86 8.35 18.89 -4.50
N ALA A 87 7.40 17.96 -4.60
CA ALA A 87 6.13 18.08 -3.90
C ALA A 87 6.33 18.11 -2.38
N VAL A 88 7.25 17.30 -1.85
CA VAL A 88 7.60 17.34 -0.42
C VAL A 88 8.23 18.69 -0.03
N GLN A 89 9.18 19.21 -0.83
CA GLN A 89 9.81 20.51 -0.59
C GLN A 89 8.76 21.63 -0.58
N ASN A 90 7.93 21.71 -1.61
CA ASN A 90 6.86 22.71 -1.71
C ASN A 90 5.88 22.63 -0.54
N GLY A 91 5.56 21.43 -0.08
CA GLY A 91 4.70 21.24 1.10
C GLY A 91 5.31 21.85 2.37
N TYR A 92 6.61 21.64 2.59
CA TYR A 92 7.32 22.28 3.70
C TYR A 92 7.41 23.80 3.56
N GLU A 93 7.66 24.31 2.36
CA GLU A 93 7.69 25.74 2.08
C GLU A 93 6.33 26.39 2.35
N SER A 94 5.23 25.77 1.91
CA SER A 94 3.87 26.27 2.15
C SER A 94 3.56 26.37 3.65
N ILE A 95 3.85 25.33 4.43
CA ILE A 95 3.65 25.34 5.89
C ILE A 95 4.55 26.37 6.56
N SER A 96 5.77 26.56 6.05
CA SER A 96 6.72 27.52 6.64
C SER A 96 6.33 28.95 6.39
N ASN A 97 5.77 29.25 5.21
CA ASN A 97 5.31 30.59 4.86
C ASN A 97 4.01 30.98 5.59
N GLU A 98 3.01 30.09 5.52
CA GLU A 98 1.70 30.30 6.14
C GLU A 98 1.25 29.06 6.91
N PRO A 99 1.69 28.87 8.16
CA PRO A 99 1.52 27.60 8.88
C PRO A 99 0.06 27.10 8.94
N LEU A 100 -0.90 27.98 9.23
CA LEU A 100 -2.30 27.58 9.32
C LEU A 100 -2.93 27.30 7.94
N HIS A 101 -2.73 28.20 6.98
CA HIS A 101 -3.21 28.04 5.61
C HIS A 101 -2.59 26.83 4.96
N GLY A 102 -1.26 26.74 4.94
CA GLY A 102 -0.55 25.61 4.35
C GLY A 102 -0.92 24.27 4.95
N LYS A 103 -1.19 24.22 6.28
CA LYS A 103 -1.74 23.02 6.93
C LYS A 103 -3.14 22.69 6.40
N HIS A 104 -4.04 23.66 6.32
CA HIS A 104 -5.42 23.42 5.87
C HIS A 104 -5.47 22.97 4.42
N ASP A 105 -4.66 23.59 3.55
CA ASP A 105 -4.55 23.22 2.13
C ASP A 105 -4.05 21.79 1.95
N LEU A 106 -3.04 21.39 2.75
CA LEU A 106 -2.54 20.01 2.75
C LEU A 106 -3.62 19.03 3.23
N GLN A 107 -4.35 19.37 4.28
CA GLN A 107 -5.44 18.53 4.80
C GLN A 107 -6.57 18.38 3.78
N ALA A 108 -6.98 19.49 3.11
CA ALA A 108 -7.96 19.46 2.04
C ALA A 108 -7.47 18.61 0.87
N THR A 109 -6.23 18.80 0.43
CA THR A 109 -5.60 18.00 -0.64
C THR A 109 -5.60 16.50 -0.31
N ILE A 110 -5.26 16.14 0.93
CA ILE A 110 -5.29 14.75 1.38
C ILE A 110 -6.70 14.17 1.28
N LYS A 111 -7.69 14.87 1.83
CA LYS A 111 -9.07 14.42 1.90
C LYS A 111 -9.73 14.36 0.52
N ASP A 112 -9.58 15.42 -0.27
CA ASP A 112 -10.39 15.62 -1.48
C ASP A 112 -9.72 15.02 -2.73
N LYS A 113 -8.42 14.65 -2.62
CA LYS A 113 -7.67 14.14 -3.75
C LYS A 113 -6.85 12.88 -3.44
N VAL A 114 -5.94 12.93 -2.46
CA VAL A 114 -4.99 11.82 -2.24
C VAL A 114 -5.71 10.53 -1.86
N ILE A 115 -6.63 10.60 -0.91
CA ILE A 115 -7.40 9.42 -0.47
C ILE A 115 -8.27 8.87 -1.60
N PRO A 116 -9.09 9.68 -2.31
CA PRO A 116 -9.84 9.20 -3.46
C PRO A 116 -8.97 8.61 -4.59
N ASP A 117 -7.85 9.24 -4.92
CA ASP A 117 -6.94 8.73 -5.95
C ASP A 117 -6.31 7.36 -5.55
N LEU A 118 -5.98 7.18 -4.26
CA LEU A 118 -5.50 5.88 -3.75
C LEU A 118 -6.60 4.82 -3.83
N ALA A 119 -7.81 5.15 -3.39
CA ALA A 119 -8.95 4.26 -3.42
C ALA A 119 -9.26 3.80 -4.85
N ASP A 120 -9.41 4.73 -5.81
CA ASP A 120 -9.63 4.42 -7.22
C ASP A 120 -8.49 3.59 -7.83
N THR A 121 -7.24 3.92 -7.46
CA THR A 121 -6.06 3.23 -8.01
C THR A 121 -5.98 1.77 -7.55
N PHE A 122 -6.28 1.50 -6.30
CA PHE A 122 -6.10 0.18 -5.70
C PHE A 122 -7.41 -0.59 -5.52
N GLY A 123 -8.55 -0.03 -5.92
CA GLY A 123 -9.86 -0.67 -5.86
C GLY A 123 -10.35 -0.85 -4.43
N ALA A 124 -10.44 0.27 -3.71
CA ALA A 124 -11.05 0.40 -2.39
C ALA A 124 -12.01 1.59 -2.39
N ASP A 125 -12.77 1.79 -1.34
CA ASP A 125 -13.54 3.00 -1.10
C ASP A 125 -12.73 4.00 -0.26
N SER A 126 -13.01 5.30 -0.42
CA SER A 126 -12.23 6.36 0.27
C SER A 126 -12.30 6.28 1.79
N ASP A 127 -13.40 5.80 2.35
CA ASP A 127 -13.60 5.62 3.79
C ASP A 127 -12.92 4.36 4.35
N GLU A 128 -12.42 3.48 3.49
CA GLU A 128 -11.60 2.32 3.85
C GLU A 128 -10.10 2.65 3.91
N ILE A 129 -9.67 3.82 3.44
CA ILE A 129 -8.26 4.22 3.40
C ILE A 129 -7.88 5.03 4.64
N VAL A 130 -6.96 4.49 5.42
CA VAL A 130 -6.35 5.19 6.56
C VAL A 130 -4.87 5.41 6.27
N LEU A 131 -4.46 6.68 6.13
CA LEU A 131 -3.06 7.02 5.87
C LEU A 131 -2.19 6.73 7.10
N THR A 132 -1.07 6.09 6.85
CA THR A 132 -0.04 5.75 7.86
C THR A 132 1.34 6.16 7.36
N ARG A 133 2.35 6.09 8.23
CA ARG A 133 3.74 6.36 7.85
C ARG A 133 4.38 5.22 7.06
N ASN A 134 3.90 4.02 7.22
CA ASN A 134 4.40 2.82 6.54
C ASN A 134 3.56 1.59 6.93
N ALA A 135 3.77 0.46 6.24
CA ALA A 135 3.12 -0.80 6.58
C ALA A 135 3.41 -1.27 8.01
N SER A 136 4.57 -0.96 8.61
CA SER A 136 4.85 -1.36 10.00
C SER A 136 3.88 -0.71 10.99
N GLU A 137 3.55 0.57 10.80
CA GLU A 137 2.54 1.26 11.59
C GLU A 137 1.15 0.66 11.33
N ALA A 138 0.77 0.48 10.07
CA ALA A 138 -0.52 -0.11 9.70
C ALA A 138 -0.68 -1.51 10.32
N LEU A 139 0.33 -2.37 10.23
CA LEU A 139 0.33 -3.71 10.84
C LEU A 139 0.19 -3.67 12.37
N HIS A 140 0.80 -2.68 13.04
CA HIS A 140 0.62 -2.49 14.47
C HIS A 140 -0.81 -2.04 14.80
N ILE A 141 -1.36 -1.09 14.04
CA ILE A 141 -2.75 -0.66 14.19
C ILE A 141 -3.69 -1.85 14.02
N GLN A 142 -3.56 -2.61 12.92
CA GLN A 142 -4.36 -3.81 12.67
C GLN A 142 -4.29 -4.79 13.84
N ALA A 143 -3.07 -5.16 14.26
CA ALA A 143 -2.89 -6.15 15.32
C ALA A 143 -3.40 -5.68 16.68
N LEU A 144 -3.24 -4.39 17.03
CA LEU A 144 -3.61 -3.84 18.33
C LEU A 144 -5.10 -3.47 18.42
N SER A 145 -5.74 -3.10 17.31
CA SER A 145 -7.16 -2.77 17.27
C SER A 145 -8.07 -3.99 17.25
N PHE A 146 -7.54 -5.15 16.87
CA PHE A 146 -8.34 -6.36 16.76
C PHE A 146 -8.73 -6.92 18.15
N ASN A 147 -10.03 -7.02 18.40
CA ASN A 147 -10.54 -7.44 19.72
C ASN A 147 -10.33 -8.94 19.95
N LEU A 148 -9.33 -9.29 20.72
CA LEU A 148 -9.00 -10.65 21.12
C LEU A 148 -9.01 -10.81 22.63
N LYS A 149 -9.41 -11.99 23.09
CA LYS A 149 -9.39 -12.39 24.51
C LYS A 149 -8.19 -13.30 24.77
N ARG A 150 -7.82 -13.43 26.05
CA ARG A 150 -6.82 -14.42 26.50
C ARG A 150 -7.20 -15.81 25.98
N GLY A 151 -6.26 -16.48 25.31
CA GLY A 151 -6.45 -17.82 24.76
C GLY A 151 -6.97 -17.83 23.31
N ASP A 152 -7.49 -16.73 22.76
CA ASP A 152 -7.73 -16.61 21.32
C ASP A 152 -6.44 -16.78 20.55
N GLU A 153 -6.53 -17.30 19.33
CA GLU A 153 -5.39 -17.67 18.51
C GLU A 153 -5.34 -16.84 17.23
N VAL A 154 -4.15 -16.41 16.89
CA VAL A 154 -3.80 -15.83 15.58
C VAL A 154 -2.79 -16.71 14.89
N ILE A 155 -3.07 -17.06 13.65
CA ILE A 155 -2.13 -17.77 12.77
C ILE A 155 -1.29 -16.74 12.03
N ILE A 156 0.02 -16.97 12.00
CA ILE A 156 0.99 -16.26 11.18
C ILE A 156 1.87 -17.28 10.44
N THR A 157 2.64 -16.83 9.45
CA THR A 157 3.58 -17.73 8.76
C THR A 157 5.02 -17.54 9.22
N THR A 158 5.89 -18.50 8.89
CA THR A 158 7.35 -18.36 9.15
C THR A 158 8.05 -17.39 8.21
N GLN A 159 7.36 -16.89 7.18
CA GLN A 159 7.90 -16.00 6.15
C GLN A 159 7.62 -14.50 6.43
N GLU A 160 7.03 -14.18 7.60
CA GLU A 160 6.64 -12.83 7.93
C GLU A 160 7.85 -11.89 8.12
N HIS A 161 7.66 -10.65 7.69
CA HIS A 161 8.57 -9.59 8.08
C HIS A 161 8.47 -9.34 9.61
N PRO A 162 9.57 -8.96 10.30
CA PRO A 162 9.50 -8.64 11.74
C PRO A 162 8.40 -7.65 12.14
N ALA A 163 8.04 -6.70 11.26
CA ALA A 163 6.95 -5.77 11.52
C ALA A 163 5.57 -6.44 11.58
N GLY A 164 5.35 -7.51 10.81
CA GLY A 164 4.13 -8.33 10.88
C GLY A 164 4.09 -9.29 12.06
N LEU A 165 5.28 -9.74 12.52
CA LEU A 165 5.39 -10.67 13.65
C LEU A 165 5.33 -9.98 15.03
N LYS A 166 6.10 -8.89 15.20
CA LYS A 166 6.34 -8.29 16.53
C LYS A 166 5.08 -7.85 17.27
N PRO A 167 4.07 -7.21 16.66
CA PRO A 167 2.87 -6.80 17.37
C PRO A 167 2.10 -8.00 17.94
N TRP A 168 2.04 -9.12 17.23
CA TRP A 168 1.43 -10.36 17.73
C TRP A 168 2.20 -10.97 18.89
N MET A 169 3.53 -10.96 18.84
CA MET A 169 4.37 -11.44 19.94
C MET A 169 4.22 -10.55 21.19
N LEU A 170 4.00 -9.25 21.00
CA LEU A 170 3.68 -8.34 22.10
C LEU A 170 2.35 -8.69 22.74
N ARG A 171 1.30 -8.92 21.96
CA ARG A 171 -0.03 -9.34 22.46
C ARG A 171 0.03 -10.70 23.15
N LYS A 172 0.80 -11.65 22.59
CA LYS A 172 1.06 -12.93 23.27
C LYS A 172 1.61 -12.73 24.69
N LYS A 173 2.60 -11.84 24.82
CA LYS A 173 3.24 -11.56 26.13
C LYS A 173 2.33 -10.80 27.08
N LYS A 174 1.62 -9.78 26.60
CA LYS A 174 0.84 -8.88 27.46
C LYS A 174 -0.58 -9.36 27.75
N GLU A 175 -1.23 -9.94 26.75
CA GLU A 175 -2.67 -10.25 26.79
C GLU A 175 -2.96 -11.75 26.84
N GLY A 176 -1.95 -12.58 26.62
CA GLY A 176 -2.11 -14.04 26.61
C GLY A 176 -2.79 -14.59 25.36
N VAL A 177 -2.79 -13.81 24.26
CA VAL A 177 -3.17 -14.29 22.92
C VAL A 177 -2.21 -15.38 22.49
N ARG A 178 -2.71 -16.40 21.83
CA ARG A 178 -1.92 -17.47 21.24
C ARG A 178 -1.47 -17.06 19.85
N VAL A 179 -0.19 -17.22 19.55
CA VAL A 179 0.37 -16.98 18.22
C VAL A 179 0.92 -18.30 17.71
N LYS A 180 0.29 -18.83 16.68
CA LYS A 180 0.69 -20.09 16.03
C LYS A 180 1.41 -19.76 14.72
N GLN A 181 2.69 -20.10 14.64
CA GLN A 181 3.45 -19.98 13.40
C GLN A 181 3.29 -21.25 12.56
N VAL A 182 2.85 -21.06 11.32
CA VAL A 182 2.77 -22.13 10.32
C VAL A 182 4.03 -22.09 9.48
N PHE A 183 4.72 -23.20 9.40
CA PHE A 183 5.90 -23.34 8.55
C PHE A 183 5.51 -23.32 7.08
N ILE A 184 6.05 -22.36 6.32
CA ILE A 184 5.95 -22.28 4.86
C ILE A 184 7.37 -22.42 4.29
N PRO A 185 7.62 -23.38 3.40
CA PRO A 185 8.94 -23.58 2.80
C PRO A 185 9.32 -22.40 1.90
N SER A 186 10.63 -22.23 1.72
CA SER A 186 11.20 -21.31 0.73
C SER A 186 12.38 -22.01 0.05
N PRO A 187 12.36 -22.20 -1.27
CA PRO A 187 11.31 -21.77 -2.22
C PRO A 187 9.96 -22.45 -1.99
N LEU A 188 8.91 -21.76 -2.39
CA LEU A 188 7.55 -22.28 -2.37
C LEU A 188 7.34 -23.19 -3.59
N THR A 189 6.82 -24.38 -3.38
CA THR A 189 6.56 -25.33 -4.45
C THR A 189 5.27 -25.00 -5.20
N ASP A 190 4.21 -24.69 -4.43
CA ASP A 190 2.88 -24.37 -4.94
C ASP A 190 2.14 -23.43 -3.99
N GLN A 191 1.31 -22.54 -4.54
CA GLN A 191 0.46 -21.66 -3.73
C GLN A 191 -0.61 -22.42 -2.95
N SER A 192 -1.09 -23.54 -3.45
CA SER A 192 -2.07 -24.40 -2.74
C SER A 192 -1.49 -24.99 -1.46
N ASP A 193 -0.17 -25.23 -1.38
CA ASP A 193 0.50 -25.70 -0.17
C ASP A 193 0.39 -24.69 0.98
N VAL A 194 0.44 -23.39 0.67
CA VAL A 194 0.22 -22.32 1.67
C VAL A 194 -1.18 -22.41 2.25
N LEU A 195 -2.20 -22.53 1.39
CA LEU A 195 -3.60 -22.65 1.80
C LEU A 195 -3.81 -23.87 2.69
N ASN A 196 -3.36 -25.04 2.23
CA ASN A 196 -3.51 -26.32 2.93
C ASN A 196 -2.84 -26.31 4.31
N ARG A 197 -1.62 -25.76 4.42
CA ARG A 197 -0.89 -25.67 5.69
C ARG A 197 -1.60 -24.74 6.68
N ILE A 198 -2.08 -23.59 6.21
CA ILE A 198 -2.82 -22.65 7.06
C ILE A 198 -4.14 -23.29 7.48
N GLU A 199 -4.90 -23.87 6.56
CA GLU A 199 -6.17 -24.52 6.86
C GLU A 199 -6.02 -25.67 7.87
N SER A 200 -5.03 -26.54 7.68
CA SER A 200 -4.72 -27.63 8.60
C SER A 200 -4.27 -27.15 9.99
N ALA A 201 -3.80 -25.91 10.09
CA ALA A 201 -3.36 -25.33 11.35
C ALA A 201 -4.50 -24.69 12.16
N LEU A 202 -5.69 -24.48 11.56
CA LEU A 202 -6.83 -23.84 12.21
C LEU A 202 -7.32 -24.64 13.42
N THR A 203 -7.77 -23.92 14.45
CA THR A 203 -8.39 -24.49 15.64
C THR A 203 -9.68 -23.73 15.97
N ARG A 204 -10.49 -24.23 16.89
CA ARG A 204 -11.69 -23.50 17.38
C ARG A 204 -11.36 -22.16 18.05
N ARG A 205 -10.08 -21.93 18.41
CA ARG A 205 -9.60 -20.68 19.03
C ARG A 205 -9.09 -19.69 18.02
N THR A 206 -8.85 -20.10 16.79
CA THR A 206 -8.36 -19.20 15.73
C THR A 206 -9.40 -18.12 15.46
N LYS A 207 -8.96 -16.87 15.45
CA LYS A 207 -9.78 -15.68 15.21
C LYS A 207 -9.31 -14.87 14.02
N ALA A 208 -8.02 -14.96 13.70
CA ALA A 208 -7.44 -14.24 12.59
C ALA A 208 -6.26 -15.00 11.96
N ILE A 209 -6.02 -14.69 10.70
CA ILE A 209 -4.84 -15.11 9.95
C ILE A 209 -4.12 -13.84 9.51
N SER A 210 -2.85 -13.69 9.91
CA SER A 210 -2.02 -12.54 9.52
C SER A 210 -0.82 -13.02 8.70
N PHE A 211 -0.67 -12.53 7.48
CA PHE A 211 0.33 -13.03 6.55
C PHE A 211 0.77 -11.97 5.52
N CYS A 212 1.96 -12.15 4.94
CA CYS A 212 2.46 -11.27 3.88
C CYS A 212 1.91 -11.71 2.51
N HIS A 213 1.59 -10.74 1.64
CA HIS A 213 1.17 -11.03 0.25
C HIS A 213 2.35 -11.53 -0.60
N VAL A 214 3.51 -10.88 -0.44
CA VAL A 214 4.78 -11.28 -1.06
C VAL A 214 5.81 -11.48 0.05
N THR A 215 6.40 -12.66 0.10
CA THR A 215 7.40 -13.02 1.11
C THR A 215 8.75 -12.34 0.84
N ARG A 216 9.67 -12.39 1.81
CA ARG A 216 11.04 -11.92 1.64
C ARG A 216 11.82 -12.72 0.57
N GLY A 217 11.43 -13.97 0.34
CA GLY A 217 11.97 -14.83 -0.73
C GLY A 217 11.35 -14.56 -2.11
N GLY A 218 10.43 -13.59 -2.24
CA GLY A 218 9.80 -13.24 -3.51
C GLY A 218 8.61 -14.15 -3.89
N HIS A 219 8.11 -14.97 -2.98
CA HIS A 219 6.97 -15.84 -3.24
C HIS A 219 5.65 -15.09 -3.03
N LEU A 220 4.73 -15.27 -3.96
CA LEU A 220 3.39 -14.70 -3.93
C LEU A 220 2.42 -15.66 -3.22
N TYR A 221 1.76 -15.18 -2.15
CA TYR A 221 0.73 -15.95 -1.46
C TYR A 221 -0.64 -15.77 -2.12
N PRO A 222 -1.53 -16.79 -2.07
CA PRO A 222 -2.86 -16.75 -2.67
C PRO A 222 -3.86 -15.99 -1.78
N VAL A 223 -3.69 -14.66 -1.64
CA VAL A 223 -4.50 -13.83 -0.72
C VAL A 223 -5.99 -14.05 -0.91
N LYS A 224 -6.47 -14.04 -2.17
CA LYS A 224 -7.90 -14.22 -2.45
C LYS A 224 -8.44 -15.56 -1.95
N ALA A 225 -7.69 -16.66 -2.14
CA ALA A 225 -8.10 -17.98 -1.69
C ALA A 225 -8.07 -18.07 -0.15
N LEU A 226 -7.03 -17.49 0.49
CA LEU A 226 -6.91 -17.41 1.94
C LEU A 226 -8.04 -16.58 2.57
N ALA A 227 -8.39 -15.46 1.96
CA ALA A 227 -9.48 -14.60 2.41
C ALA A 227 -10.84 -15.31 2.29
N ALA A 228 -11.09 -16.00 1.16
CA ALA A 228 -12.32 -16.76 0.96
C ALA A 228 -12.45 -17.88 2.01
N MET A 229 -11.42 -18.68 2.22
CA MET A 229 -11.39 -19.75 3.22
C MET A 229 -11.60 -19.19 4.64
N ALA A 230 -10.92 -18.07 4.97
CA ALA A 230 -11.06 -17.42 6.26
C ALA A 230 -12.50 -16.92 6.49
N LYS A 231 -13.10 -16.29 5.50
CA LYS A 231 -14.48 -15.79 5.55
C LYS A 231 -15.49 -16.91 5.79
N GLU A 232 -15.36 -18.05 5.09
CA GLU A 232 -16.21 -19.23 5.30
C GLU A 232 -16.13 -19.77 6.74
N LYS A 233 -14.98 -19.60 7.39
CA LYS A 233 -14.74 -20.07 8.76
C LYS A 233 -14.96 -18.98 9.82
N GLY A 234 -15.43 -17.79 9.44
CA GLY A 234 -15.66 -16.65 10.33
C GLY A 234 -14.36 -16.07 10.93
N LEU A 235 -13.25 -16.13 10.20
CA LEU A 235 -11.94 -15.62 10.59
C LEU A 235 -11.63 -14.33 9.86
N PHE A 236 -10.84 -13.43 10.50
CA PHE A 236 -10.33 -12.23 9.88
C PHE A 236 -8.98 -12.46 9.18
N THR A 237 -8.76 -11.74 8.09
CA THR A 237 -7.53 -11.75 7.32
C THR A 237 -6.84 -10.39 7.36
N LEU A 238 -5.59 -10.38 7.83
CA LEU A 238 -4.76 -9.20 8.00
C LEU A 238 -3.50 -9.37 7.15
N VAL A 239 -3.37 -8.56 6.10
CA VAL A 239 -2.37 -8.79 5.05
C VAL A 239 -1.28 -7.72 5.07
N ASP A 240 -0.01 -8.15 5.11
CA ASP A 240 1.15 -7.29 4.84
C ASP A 240 1.37 -7.19 3.33
N GLY A 241 0.93 -6.08 2.74
CA GLY A 241 1.07 -5.76 1.33
C GLY A 241 2.32 -4.95 0.97
N ALA A 242 3.24 -4.73 1.92
CA ALA A 242 4.39 -3.84 1.75
C ALA A 242 5.26 -4.18 0.53
N GLN A 243 5.32 -5.45 0.11
CA GLN A 243 6.09 -5.90 -1.04
C GLN A 243 5.24 -6.15 -2.29
N ALA A 244 3.92 -5.99 -2.22
CA ALA A 244 3.02 -6.28 -3.35
C ALA A 244 2.55 -5.01 -4.07
N ILE A 245 2.14 -4.00 -3.30
CA ILE A 245 1.57 -2.77 -3.84
C ILE A 245 2.59 -2.07 -4.76
N GLY A 246 2.16 -1.72 -5.98
CA GLY A 246 3.00 -1.08 -6.99
C GLY A 246 3.88 -2.04 -7.81
N GLN A 247 4.02 -3.31 -7.45
CA GLN A 247 4.75 -4.30 -8.25
C GLN A 247 3.92 -4.89 -9.40
N PHE A 248 2.62 -5.11 -9.15
CA PHE A 248 1.68 -5.67 -10.14
C PHE A 248 0.30 -5.04 -9.95
N PRO A 249 -0.61 -5.16 -10.95
CA PRO A 249 -1.97 -4.67 -10.81
C PRO A 249 -2.67 -5.34 -9.63
N LEU A 250 -3.28 -4.52 -8.77
CA LEU A 250 -3.92 -4.95 -7.55
C LEU A 250 -5.29 -4.27 -7.43
N ASN A 251 -6.29 -5.02 -6.96
CA ASN A 251 -7.59 -4.48 -6.57
C ASN A 251 -7.93 -5.07 -5.20
N LEU A 252 -8.01 -4.21 -4.19
CA LEU A 252 -8.15 -4.62 -2.79
C LEU A 252 -9.49 -5.30 -2.52
N HIS A 253 -10.59 -4.77 -3.08
CA HIS A 253 -11.90 -5.43 -2.97
C HIS A 253 -11.91 -6.83 -3.59
N ALA A 254 -11.21 -7.00 -4.73
CA ALA A 254 -11.14 -8.31 -5.39
C ALA A 254 -10.29 -9.33 -4.61
N LEU A 255 -9.42 -8.89 -3.70
CA LEU A 255 -8.70 -9.78 -2.79
C LEU A 255 -9.61 -10.32 -1.68
N GLY A 256 -10.57 -9.52 -1.22
CA GLY A 256 -11.55 -9.92 -0.21
C GLY A 256 -11.00 -10.08 1.20
N CYS A 257 -9.80 -9.59 1.50
CA CYS A 257 -9.24 -9.57 2.85
C CYS A 257 -9.82 -8.41 3.68
N ASP A 258 -9.81 -8.54 5.01
CA ASP A 258 -10.42 -7.55 5.92
C ASP A 258 -9.52 -6.33 6.15
N ALA A 259 -8.20 -6.51 6.13
CA ALA A 259 -7.26 -5.41 6.24
C ALA A 259 -5.97 -5.66 5.43
N TYR A 260 -5.43 -4.58 4.86
CA TYR A 260 -4.26 -4.63 3.99
C TYR A 260 -3.30 -3.48 4.27
N ALA A 261 -2.12 -3.78 4.79
CA ALA A 261 -1.12 -2.79 5.18
C ALA A 261 -0.12 -2.49 4.06
N VAL A 262 0.17 -1.21 3.81
CA VAL A 262 0.96 -0.75 2.66
C VAL A 262 2.10 0.17 3.06
N SER A 263 3.23 0.03 2.36
CA SER A 263 4.32 1.02 2.34
C SER A 263 4.43 1.64 0.94
N LEU A 264 4.00 2.88 0.78
CA LEU A 264 4.03 3.57 -0.52
C LEU A 264 5.45 3.96 -0.94
N HIS A 265 6.36 4.16 0.04
CA HIS A 265 7.75 4.54 -0.20
C HIS A 265 8.64 3.42 -0.78
N LYS A 266 8.09 2.23 -1.06
CA LYS A 266 8.83 1.12 -1.69
C LYS A 266 8.59 1.10 -3.20
N TRP A 267 7.65 0.30 -3.66
CA TRP A 267 7.43 0.04 -5.09
C TRP A 267 6.53 1.08 -5.77
N VAL A 268 5.80 1.87 -4.99
CA VAL A 268 5.04 3.03 -5.51
C VAL A 268 5.95 4.25 -5.68
N LEU A 269 7.15 4.24 -5.10
CA LEU A 269 8.15 5.31 -5.17
C LEU A 269 7.67 6.64 -4.57
N ALA A 270 6.76 6.59 -3.62
CA ALA A 270 6.32 7.77 -2.88
C ALA A 270 7.39 8.23 -1.88
N ALA A 271 7.15 9.37 -1.24
CA ALA A 271 8.04 9.90 -0.21
C ALA A 271 8.20 8.92 0.96
N ALA A 272 9.37 8.92 1.59
CA ALA A 272 9.59 8.19 2.84
C ALA A 272 8.61 8.69 3.92
N GLY A 273 8.09 7.76 4.73
CA GLY A 273 7.08 8.09 5.72
C GLY A 273 5.65 8.14 5.17
N THR A 274 5.36 7.38 4.11
CA THR A 274 4.02 7.23 3.52
C THR A 274 3.60 5.77 3.42
N GLY A 275 2.34 5.51 3.78
CA GLY A 275 1.67 4.21 3.73
C GLY A 275 0.16 4.35 3.94
N PHE A 276 -0.56 3.30 3.89
CA PHE A 276 -1.96 3.19 4.29
C PHE A 276 -2.32 1.78 4.74
#